data_5995993e6c1cbdff415f565fa0e598bc
#
_entry.id   5995993e6c1cbdff415f565fa0e598bc
#
_cell.length_a   1.000
_cell.length_b   1.000
_cell.length_c   1.000
_cell.angle_alpha   90.00
_cell.angle_beta   90.00
_cell.angle_gamma   90.00
#
_symmetry.space_group_name_H-M   'P 1'
#
loop_
_entity.id
_entity.type
_entity.pdbx_description
1 polymer ?
#
loop_
_entity_poly.entity_id
_entity_poly.type
_entity_poly.pdbx_seq_one_letter_code
_entity_poly.pdbx_strand_id
1 'polypeptide(L)'
;MITILFAVPSLWAEYESALPEALDEAGIDATLVTEADPADVDYIVYAPASPLQDFTPYTRAKAVLNLWAGVERIVGNQTLTQPLTRMVDPGLTEGMVEWVVGHTLRHHLGMDRHIVNPGHVWDPTCPPLARER
;
A
#
# COMPACT_ATOMS: atom_id res chain seq x y z
N MET A 1 27.88 3.89 7.17
CA MET A 1 26.76 3.00 7.50
C MET A 1 25.46 3.81 7.36
N ILE A 2 24.50 3.31 6.65
CA ILE A 2 23.21 3.97 6.40
C ILE A 2 22.28 3.65 7.57
N THR A 3 21.59 4.66 8.12
CA THR A 3 20.59 4.45 9.18
C THR A 3 19.19 4.58 8.59
N ILE A 4 18.39 3.52 8.71
CA ILE A 4 17.00 3.47 8.24
C ILE A 4 16.07 3.41 9.46
N LEU A 5 15.26 4.43 9.65
CA LEU A 5 14.23 4.45 10.70
C LEU A 5 12.97 3.74 10.20
N PHE A 6 12.53 2.72 10.91
CA PHE A 6 11.22 2.12 10.71
C PHE A 6 10.18 2.85 11.57
N ALA A 7 9.50 3.82 10.98
CA ALA A 7 8.61 4.74 11.70
C ALA A 7 7.15 4.22 11.84
N VAL A 8 6.92 2.90 11.75
CA VAL A 8 5.58 2.29 11.83
C VAL A 8 5.55 1.16 12.87
N PRO A 9 5.60 1.46 14.16
CA PRO A 9 5.73 0.44 15.22
C PRO A 9 4.67 -0.67 15.14
N SER A 10 3.46 -0.35 14.68
CA SER A 10 2.36 -1.31 14.54
C SER A 10 2.60 -2.40 13.49
N LEU A 11 3.52 -2.18 12.56
CA LEU A 11 3.88 -3.14 11.50
C LEU A 11 5.25 -3.79 11.73
N TRP A 12 5.95 -3.45 12.82
CA TRP A 12 7.31 -3.92 13.05
C TRP A 12 7.44 -5.45 12.96
N ALA A 13 6.57 -6.18 13.64
CA ALA A 13 6.60 -7.64 13.67
C ALA A 13 6.49 -8.31 12.28
N GLU A 14 5.90 -7.62 11.29
CA GLU A 14 5.77 -8.11 9.92
C GLU A 14 7.05 -7.88 9.10
N TYR A 15 7.86 -6.88 9.49
CA TYR A 15 8.99 -6.40 8.69
C TYR A 15 10.36 -6.60 9.34
N GLU A 16 10.41 -6.95 10.63
CA GLU A 16 11.67 -7.06 11.40
C GLU A 16 12.67 -8.08 10.85
N SER A 17 12.19 -9.12 10.17
CA SER A 17 13.06 -10.09 9.49
C SER A 17 13.19 -9.80 7.99
N ALA A 18 12.08 -9.48 7.32
CA ALA A 18 12.04 -9.35 5.87
C ALA A 18 12.86 -8.17 5.34
N LEU A 19 12.87 -7.03 6.04
CA LEU A 19 13.64 -5.87 5.59
C LEU A 19 15.16 -6.07 5.71
N PRO A 20 15.71 -6.58 6.83
CA PRO A 20 17.14 -6.91 6.89
C PRO A 20 17.55 -7.94 5.85
N GLU A 21 16.78 -9.01 5.63
CA GLU A 21 17.04 -10.00 4.59
C GLU A 21 17.09 -9.36 3.20
N ALA A 22 16.12 -8.51 2.87
CA ALA A 22 16.10 -7.80 1.59
C ALA A 22 17.28 -6.83 1.41
N LEU A 23 17.72 -6.16 2.48
CA LEU A 23 18.90 -5.29 2.47
C LEU A 23 20.18 -6.10 2.22
N ASP A 24 20.31 -7.25 2.88
CA ASP A 24 21.45 -8.17 2.70
C ASP A 24 21.49 -8.74 1.28
N GLU A 25 20.36 -9.20 0.75
CA GLU A 25 20.24 -9.68 -0.63
C GLU A 25 20.61 -8.61 -1.66
N ALA A 26 20.23 -7.35 -1.37
CA ALA A 26 20.58 -6.21 -2.22
C ALA A 26 22.03 -5.73 -2.05
N GLY A 27 22.80 -6.28 -1.10
CA GLY A 27 24.16 -5.83 -0.78
C GLY A 27 24.22 -4.42 -0.19
N ILE A 28 23.16 -3.99 0.51
CA ILE A 28 23.05 -2.65 1.10
C ILE A 28 23.50 -2.71 2.56
N ASP A 29 24.64 -2.10 2.87
CA ASP A 29 25.12 -1.95 4.26
C ASP A 29 24.32 -0.86 4.99
N ALA A 30 23.26 -1.25 5.66
CA ALA A 30 22.39 -0.37 6.41
C ALA A 30 21.95 -0.98 7.75
N THR A 31 21.70 -0.12 8.73
CA THR A 31 21.11 -0.50 10.02
C THR A 31 19.66 -0.06 10.06
N LEU A 32 18.75 -1.04 10.27
CA LEU A 32 17.33 -0.80 10.47
C LEU A 32 17.07 -0.61 11.98
N VAL A 33 16.43 0.49 12.35
CA VAL A 33 16.15 0.86 13.75
C VAL A 33 14.69 1.31 13.89
N THR A 34 14.11 1.11 15.07
CA THR A 34 12.76 1.60 15.41
C THR A 34 12.80 2.95 16.14
N GLU A 35 13.97 3.34 16.66
CA GLU A 35 14.19 4.61 17.33
C GLU A 35 15.61 5.12 16.97
N ALA A 36 15.72 6.41 16.67
CA ALA A 36 16.98 7.08 16.42
C ALA A 36 16.87 8.59 16.66
N ASP A 37 18.00 9.27 16.85
CA ASP A 37 18.04 10.73 16.76
C ASP A 37 17.68 11.11 15.30
N PRO A 38 16.70 12.00 15.07
CA PRO A 38 16.31 12.44 13.73
C PRO A 38 17.48 12.93 12.86
N ALA A 39 18.50 13.53 13.48
CA ALA A 39 19.69 14.02 12.79
C ALA A 39 20.57 12.90 12.21
N ASP A 40 20.43 11.68 12.70
CA ASP A 40 21.22 10.51 12.28
C ASP A 40 20.53 9.62 11.26
N VAL A 41 19.26 9.90 10.93
CA VAL A 41 18.45 9.09 10.02
C VAL A 41 18.70 9.47 8.57
N ASP A 42 19.06 8.47 7.75
CA ASP A 42 19.27 8.63 6.29
C ASP A 42 18.00 8.34 5.47
N TYR A 43 17.17 7.38 5.92
CA TYR A 43 15.92 7.00 5.26
C TYR A 43 14.84 6.70 6.30
N ILE A 44 13.60 6.95 5.95
CA ILE A 44 12.44 6.69 6.81
C ILE A 44 11.51 5.71 6.10
N VAL A 45 11.30 4.53 6.67
CA VAL A 45 10.23 3.62 6.27
C VAL A 45 8.94 4.07 6.96
N TYR A 46 7.93 4.36 6.16
CA TYR A 46 6.70 5.02 6.58
C TYR A 46 5.46 4.27 6.07
N ALA A 47 4.36 4.41 6.78
CA ALA A 47 3.01 4.11 6.29
C ALA A 47 2.02 5.09 6.90
N PRO A 48 0.81 5.26 6.33
CA PRO A 48 -0.22 6.16 6.87
C PRO A 48 -0.65 5.89 8.32
N ALA A 49 -0.34 4.70 8.86
CA ALA A 49 -0.54 4.34 10.27
C ALA A 49 0.60 4.82 11.19
N SER A 50 1.66 5.43 10.65
CA SER A 50 2.78 5.93 11.43
C SER A 50 2.36 7.07 12.35
N PRO A 51 2.87 7.11 13.60
CA PRO A 51 2.71 8.25 14.49
C PRO A 51 3.55 9.47 14.04
N LEU A 52 4.54 9.26 13.16
CA LEU A 52 5.40 10.33 12.65
C LEU A 52 4.60 11.24 11.72
N GLN A 53 4.43 12.50 12.13
CA GLN A 53 3.71 13.52 11.36
C GLN A 53 4.58 14.75 11.05
N ASP A 54 5.63 15.00 11.84
CA ASP A 54 6.57 16.10 11.65
C ASP A 54 7.92 15.58 11.14
N PHE A 55 8.24 15.89 9.88
CA PHE A 55 9.49 15.49 9.23
C PHE A 55 10.59 16.58 9.36
N THR A 56 10.27 17.74 9.93
CA THR A 56 11.22 18.86 10.07
C THR A 56 12.55 18.46 10.74
N PRO A 57 12.57 17.65 11.82
CA PRO A 57 13.83 17.28 12.47
C PRO A 57 14.74 16.37 11.63
N TYR A 58 14.20 15.70 10.62
CA TYR A 58 14.93 14.70 9.82
C TYR A 58 15.71 15.34 8.66
N THR A 59 16.58 16.29 9.00
CA THR A 59 17.29 17.12 8.01
C THR A 59 18.28 16.35 7.15
N ARG A 60 18.73 15.18 7.60
CA ARG A 60 19.65 14.30 6.88
C ARG A 60 18.91 13.26 6.01
N ALA A 61 17.62 13.05 6.25
CA ALA A 61 16.86 12.04 5.54
C ALA A 61 16.77 12.34 4.03
N LYS A 62 17.19 11.36 3.22
CA LYS A 62 17.28 11.45 1.77
C LYS A 62 15.97 11.10 1.08
N ALA A 63 15.15 10.26 1.71
CA ALA A 63 13.82 9.89 1.22
C ALA A 63 12.96 9.31 2.34
N VAL A 64 11.63 9.41 2.12
CA VAL A 64 10.60 8.70 2.88
C VAL A 64 10.04 7.60 1.99
N LEU A 65 10.15 6.36 2.45
CA LEU A 65 9.80 5.14 1.73
C LEU A 65 8.45 4.65 2.24
N ASN A 66 7.38 4.97 1.53
CA ASN A 66 6.03 4.57 1.93
C ASN A 66 5.77 3.10 1.57
N LEU A 67 5.44 2.27 2.56
CA LEU A 67 5.12 0.86 2.42
C LEU A 67 3.84 0.59 1.63
N TRP A 68 2.95 1.58 1.54
CA TRP A 68 1.68 1.44 0.87
C TRP A 68 1.67 2.12 -0.50
N ALA A 69 0.77 1.67 -1.38
CA ALA A 69 0.54 2.31 -2.66
C ALA A 69 -0.17 3.66 -2.51
N GLY A 70 -1.09 3.78 -1.54
CA GLY A 70 -1.81 5.01 -1.22
C GLY A 70 -0.90 6.01 -0.49
N VAL A 71 -0.96 7.27 -0.91
CA VAL A 71 -0.16 8.38 -0.37
C VAL A 71 -1.01 9.57 0.08
N GLU A 72 -2.32 9.42 0.08
CA GLU A 72 -3.30 10.51 0.29
C GLU A 72 -3.12 11.20 1.65
N ARG A 73 -2.67 10.45 2.67
CA ARG A 73 -2.48 10.97 4.03
C ARG A 73 -1.15 11.67 4.26
N ILE A 74 -0.20 11.56 3.34
CA ILE A 74 1.13 12.16 3.49
C ILE A 74 1.42 13.22 2.42
N VAL A 75 0.81 13.09 1.24
CA VAL A 75 0.91 14.11 0.19
C VAL A 75 0.28 15.41 0.70
N GLY A 76 1.04 16.49 0.62
CA GLY A 76 0.62 17.79 1.16
C GLY A 76 1.01 18.06 2.61
N ASN A 77 1.70 17.13 3.27
CA ASN A 77 2.33 17.42 4.56
C ASN A 77 3.40 18.49 4.38
N GLN A 78 3.22 19.62 5.05
CA GLN A 78 4.08 20.82 4.88
C GLN A 78 5.49 20.64 5.46
N THR A 79 5.70 19.65 6.33
CA THR A 79 6.98 19.34 6.92
C THR A 79 7.79 18.31 6.13
N LEU A 80 7.13 17.62 5.18
CA LEU A 80 7.76 16.65 4.29
C LEU A 80 8.43 17.35 3.12
N THR A 81 9.73 17.60 3.22
CA THR A 81 10.54 18.19 2.15
C THR A 81 11.38 17.16 1.40
N GLN A 82 11.49 15.96 1.92
CA GLN A 82 12.23 14.85 1.33
C GLN A 82 11.42 14.21 0.16
N PRO A 83 12.11 13.61 -0.80
CA PRO A 83 11.47 12.76 -1.79
C PRO A 83 10.62 11.68 -1.13
N LEU A 84 9.37 11.53 -1.59
CA LEU A 84 8.45 10.49 -1.17
C LEU A 84 8.36 9.41 -2.25
N THR A 85 8.63 8.16 -1.89
CA THR A 85 8.35 7.01 -2.74
C THR A 85 7.09 6.29 -2.25
N ARG A 86 6.51 5.47 -3.11
CA ARG A 86 5.39 4.60 -2.74
C ARG A 86 5.61 3.18 -3.24
N MET A 87 4.94 2.22 -2.64
CA MET A 87 4.93 0.86 -3.15
C MET A 87 4.21 0.82 -4.52
N VAL A 88 4.83 0.15 -5.48
CA VAL A 88 4.25 -0.14 -6.80
C VAL A 88 4.43 -1.63 -7.04
N ASP A 89 3.32 -2.36 -7.10
CA ASP A 89 3.31 -3.81 -7.30
C ASP A 89 2.35 -4.15 -8.46
N PRO A 90 2.84 -4.84 -9.50
CA PRO A 90 2.00 -5.32 -10.59
C PRO A 90 0.85 -6.21 -10.10
N GLY A 91 1.08 -7.08 -9.11
CA GLY A 91 0.05 -7.96 -8.54
C GLY A 91 -1.11 -7.19 -7.92
N LEU A 92 -0.83 -6.08 -7.24
CA LEU A 92 -1.90 -5.19 -6.73
C LEU A 92 -2.73 -4.61 -7.87
N THR A 93 -2.08 -4.17 -8.95
CA THR A 93 -2.75 -3.60 -10.12
C THR A 93 -3.61 -4.65 -10.82
N GLU A 94 -3.08 -5.84 -11.06
CA GLU A 94 -3.78 -6.95 -11.70
C GLU A 94 -5.00 -7.38 -10.87
N GLY A 95 -4.82 -7.60 -9.57
CA GLY A 95 -5.93 -7.95 -8.68
C GLY A 95 -7.03 -6.88 -8.63
N MET A 96 -6.68 -5.60 -8.63
CA MET A 96 -7.66 -4.51 -8.69
C MET A 96 -8.39 -4.48 -10.03
N VAL A 97 -7.72 -4.73 -11.15
CA VAL A 97 -8.35 -4.82 -12.48
C VAL A 97 -9.35 -5.97 -12.52
N GLU A 98 -8.96 -7.17 -12.08
CA GLU A 98 -9.85 -8.33 -12.03
C GLU A 98 -11.08 -8.05 -11.15
N TRP A 99 -10.86 -7.47 -9.98
CA TRP A 99 -11.95 -7.14 -9.05
C TRP A 99 -12.93 -6.15 -9.67
N VAL A 100 -12.44 -5.05 -10.24
CA VAL A 100 -13.28 -4.01 -10.85
C VAL A 100 -14.04 -4.56 -12.06
N VAL A 101 -13.34 -5.26 -12.96
CA VAL A 101 -13.96 -5.83 -14.16
C VAL A 101 -15.01 -6.89 -13.77
N GLY A 102 -14.66 -7.81 -12.85
CA GLY A 102 -15.57 -8.86 -12.39
C GLY A 102 -16.85 -8.29 -11.78
N HIS A 103 -16.73 -7.32 -10.87
CA HIS A 103 -17.90 -6.68 -10.25
C HIS A 103 -18.70 -5.82 -11.22
N THR A 104 -18.06 -5.12 -12.14
CA THR A 104 -18.74 -4.36 -13.19
C THR A 104 -19.60 -5.30 -14.05
N LEU A 105 -19.03 -6.41 -14.50
CA LEU A 105 -19.76 -7.39 -15.30
C LEU A 105 -20.89 -8.07 -14.49
N ARG A 106 -20.64 -8.40 -13.22
CA ARG A 106 -21.65 -8.96 -12.33
C ARG A 106 -22.88 -8.05 -12.25
N HIS A 107 -22.69 -6.76 -11.99
CA HIS A 107 -23.79 -5.80 -11.92
C HIS A 107 -24.41 -5.54 -13.30
N HIS A 108 -23.58 -5.39 -14.33
CA HIS A 108 -24.04 -5.14 -15.69
C HIS A 108 -24.93 -6.28 -16.21
N LEU A 109 -24.56 -7.52 -15.93
CA LEU A 109 -25.32 -8.71 -16.35
C LEU A 109 -26.44 -9.08 -15.38
N GLY A 110 -26.59 -8.41 -14.24
CA GLY A 110 -27.59 -8.73 -13.24
C GLY A 110 -27.43 -10.13 -12.63
N MET A 111 -26.16 -10.56 -12.46
CA MET A 111 -25.86 -11.95 -12.06
C MET A 111 -26.36 -12.30 -10.66
N ASP A 112 -26.54 -11.31 -9.78
CA ASP A 112 -26.92 -11.53 -8.38
C ASP A 112 -28.26 -12.28 -8.24
N ARG A 113 -29.21 -12.06 -9.15
CA ARG A 113 -30.49 -12.77 -9.18
C ARG A 113 -30.33 -14.29 -9.39
N HIS A 114 -29.23 -14.73 -9.99
CA HIS A 114 -28.92 -16.13 -10.22
C HIS A 114 -28.00 -16.71 -9.17
N ILE A 115 -27.06 -15.89 -8.64
CA ILE A 115 -26.12 -16.30 -7.60
C ILE A 115 -26.82 -16.45 -6.26
N VAL A 116 -27.67 -15.48 -5.90
CA VAL A 116 -28.48 -15.52 -4.66
C VAL A 116 -29.84 -16.12 -4.98
N ASN A 117 -29.91 -17.44 -5.06
CA ASN A 117 -31.11 -18.21 -5.42
C ASN A 117 -31.38 -19.30 -4.39
N PRO A 118 -31.83 -18.95 -3.16
CA PRO A 118 -32.04 -19.93 -2.09
C PRO A 118 -33.17 -20.95 -2.37
N GLY A 119 -34.07 -20.62 -3.28
CA GLY A 119 -35.16 -21.51 -3.70
C GLY A 119 -34.80 -22.48 -4.83
N HIS A 120 -33.55 -22.39 -5.36
CA HIS A 120 -33.09 -23.18 -6.51
C HIS A 120 -34.04 -23.12 -7.71
N VAL A 121 -34.69 -21.98 -7.90
CA VAL A 121 -35.67 -21.78 -9.00
C VAL A 121 -34.91 -21.45 -10.29
N TRP A 122 -35.26 -22.21 -11.36
CA TRP A 122 -34.74 -21.88 -12.68
C TRP A 122 -35.45 -20.63 -13.23
N ASP A 123 -34.70 -19.56 -13.42
CA ASP A 123 -35.17 -18.31 -14.03
C ASP A 123 -34.50 -18.14 -15.41
N PRO A 124 -35.22 -18.38 -16.51
CA PRO A 124 -34.67 -18.25 -17.85
C PRO A 124 -34.58 -16.79 -18.34
N THR A 125 -34.99 -15.83 -17.53
CA THR A 125 -34.95 -14.40 -17.92
C THR A 125 -33.52 -13.91 -18.07
N CYS A 126 -33.13 -13.59 -19.29
CA CYS A 126 -31.86 -12.98 -19.57
C CYS A 126 -31.94 -11.45 -19.36
N PRO A 127 -30.90 -10.83 -18.74
CA PRO A 127 -30.80 -9.37 -18.71
C PRO A 127 -30.64 -8.84 -20.15
N PRO A 128 -31.11 -7.61 -20.43
CA PRO A 128 -30.93 -6.97 -21.73
C PRO A 128 -29.44 -6.92 -22.13
N LEU A 129 -29.15 -7.00 -23.41
CA LEU A 129 -27.80 -6.81 -23.92
C LEU A 129 -27.28 -5.39 -23.57
N ALA A 130 -25.96 -5.25 -23.47
CA ALA A 130 -25.34 -3.97 -23.11
C ALA A 130 -25.80 -2.79 -23.98
N ARG A 131 -26.05 -3.03 -25.27
CA ARG A 131 -26.56 -2.04 -26.23
C ARG A 131 -28.00 -1.59 -25.96
N GLU A 132 -28.72 -2.28 -25.10
CA GLU A 132 -30.13 -2.05 -24.79
C GLU A 132 -30.33 -1.43 -23.40
N ARG A 133 -29.22 -1.11 -22.70
CA ARG A 133 -29.21 -0.54 -21.35
C ARG A 133 -28.76 0.92 -21.34
#